data_bf67bbbe07466f3ebd1b0bb9f0e77892
#
_entry.id   bf67bbbe07466f3ebd1b0bb9f0e77892
#
_cell.length_a   1.000
_cell.length_b   1.000
_cell.length_c   1.000
_cell.angle_alpha   90.00
_cell.angle_beta   90.00
_cell.angle_gamma   90.00
#
_symmetry.space_group_name_H-M   'P 1'
#
loop_
_entity.id
_entity.type
_entity.pdbx_description
1 polymer ?
#
loop_
_entity_poly.entity_id
_entity_poly.type
_entity_poly.pdbx_seq_one_letter_code
_entity_poly.pdbx_strand_id
1 'polypeptide(L)'
;MFLPAGSQDEIGQTVDNRSKAYEIFRQVMILRNYKQISTPVVEFADTFTNEYAGMNLQNMLKWFNREGEIEVLRPDWTTAIARALVKQHPSELKWSYQGSVFRRDKDGIESRQAGIEIVHTPVFLGEGESLLTAVQYLKELNIADYLIELGHTGIFDELTAPLQLSDQELDQLREAMHDKRRDVVFTIVNGKASKEQADEITAMVDAFGSFDVIEEYEVKWKDNPRLLEIIKHLKKLATLLTERGVKDVSVDLGRVKNLPYYCGTMFRGYLKETGATCFSGGRYDKLYEQFDESISAVGLAFDVDVLADHLHIEESYERICIIAEEASHAYAEELRHTFTNAIVDIQYTDKDKEKFDRVFKVIKENDEYKVVEQ
;
A
#
# COMPACT_ATOMS: atom_id res chain seq x y z
N MET A 1 -7.03 -28.53 15.95
CA MET A 1 -5.99 -27.52 16.30
C MET A 1 -6.55 -26.17 15.87
N PHE A 2 -6.51 -25.16 16.73
CA PHE A 2 -7.13 -23.86 16.44
C PHE A 2 -6.02 -22.83 16.16
N LEU A 3 -6.27 -21.92 15.23
CA LEU A 3 -5.41 -20.77 14.96
C LEU A 3 -5.69 -19.63 15.95
N PRO A 4 -4.73 -18.73 16.20
CA PRO A 4 -5.00 -17.48 16.91
C PRO A 4 -6.10 -16.68 16.23
N ALA A 5 -6.87 -15.91 17.00
CA ALA A 5 -7.87 -15.01 16.43
C ALA A 5 -7.24 -14.03 15.45
N GLY A 6 -7.83 -13.85 14.27
CA GLY A 6 -7.31 -13.00 13.20
C GLY A 6 -6.22 -13.66 12.34
N SER A 7 -5.92 -14.96 12.52
CA SER A 7 -5.04 -15.74 11.65
C SER A 7 -5.85 -16.73 10.84
N GLN A 8 -5.42 -16.99 9.60
CA GLN A 8 -6.04 -18.00 8.73
C GLN A 8 -4.98 -18.69 7.88
N ASP A 9 -5.22 -19.96 7.54
CA ASP A 9 -4.47 -20.67 6.50
C ASP A 9 -5.06 -20.30 5.13
N GLU A 10 -4.21 -20.06 4.16
CA GLU A 10 -4.61 -19.71 2.79
C GLU A 10 -3.98 -20.68 1.83
N ILE A 11 -4.75 -21.13 0.84
CA ILE A 11 -4.31 -22.09 -0.18
C ILE A 11 -4.90 -21.75 -1.56
N GLY A 12 -4.23 -22.22 -2.62
CA GLY A 12 -4.73 -22.10 -3.99
C GLY A 12 -4.72 -20.67 -4.52
N GLN A 13 -5.78 -20.29 -5.22
CA GLN A 13 -5.87 -19.07 -6.03
C GLN A 13 -5.51 -17.78 -5.28
N THR A 14 -5.91 -17.64 -4.02
CA THR A 14 -5.59 -16.46 -3.21
C THR A 14 -4.08 -16.28 -3.05
N VAL A 15 -3.34 -17.40 -2.80
CA VAL A 15 -1.88 -17.37 -2.66
C VAL A 15 -1.22 -17.10 -4.00
N ASP A 16 -1.73 -17.71 -5.09
CA ASP A 16 -1.20 -17.54 -6.45
C ASP A 16 -1.39 -16.09 -6.92
N ASN A 17 -2.57 -15.51 -6.73
CA ASN A 17 -2.87 -14.12 -7.06
C ASN A 17 -1.94 -13.15 -6.32
N ARG A 18 -1.71 -13.39 -5.03
CA ARG A 18 -0.80 -12.56 -4.23
C ARG A 18 0.65 -12.66 -4.72
N SER A 19 1.10 -13.87 -5.02
CA SER A 19 2.43 -14.10 -5.57
C SER A 19 2.60 -13.36 -6.90
N LYS A 20 1.57 -13.39 -7.75
CA LYS A 20 1.55 -12.68 -9.03
C LYS A 20 1.56 -11.16 -8.85
N ALA A 21 0.78 -10.64 -7.88
CA ALA A 21 0.80 -9.21 -7.56
C ALA A 21 2.21 -8.75 -7.15
N TYR A 22 2.91 -9.50 -6.30
CA TYR A 22 4.29 -9.19 -5.92
C TYR A 22 5.27 -9.28 -7.09
N GLU A 23 5.10 -10.26 -7.97
CA GLU A 23 5.95 -10.40 -9.17
C GLU A 23 5.81 -9.19 -10.09
N ILE A 24 4.58 -8.78 -10.41
CA ILE A 24 4.29 -7.61 -11.23
C ILE A 24 4.81 -6.34 -10.56
N PHE A 25 4.60 -6.18 -9.25
CA PHE A 25 5.17 -5.06 -8.49
C PHE A 25 6.68 -4.99 -8.68
N ARG A 26 7.39 -6.10 -8.44
CA ARG A 26 8.84 -6.16 -8.58
C ARG A 26 9.31 -5.76 -9.98
N GLN A 27 8.62 -6.20 -11.04
CA GLN A 27 8.95 -5.83 -12.42
C GLN A 27 8.79 -4.32 -12.65
N VAL A 28 7.68 -3.73 -12.20
CA VAL A 28 7.46 -2.28 -12.29
C VAL A 28 8.56 -1.51 -11.57
N MET A 29 8.95 -1.95 -10.37
CA MET A 29 10.00 -1.30 -9.57
C MET A 29 11.37 -1.35 -10.26
N ILE A 30 11.74 -2.48 -10.85
CA ILE A 30 12.99 -2.62 -11.60
C ILE A 30 13.02 -1.65 -12.78
N LEU A 31 11.94 -1.61 -13.58
CA LEU A 31 11.85 -0.74 -14.76
C LEU A 31 11.85 0.76 -14.41
N ARG A 32 11.42 1.12 -13.22
CA ARG A 32 11.45 2.50 -12.70
C ARG A 32 12.70 2.82 -11.88
N ASN A 33 13.68 1.92 -11.86
CA ASN A 33 14.95 2.06 -11.14
C ASN A 33 14.82 2.25 -9.63
N TYR A 34 13.84 1.58 -8.99
CA TYR A 34 13.81 1.48 -7.55
C TYR A 34 14.78 0.40 -7.07
N LYS A 35 15.46 0.67 -5.96
CA LYS A 35 16.27 -0.33 -5.28
C LYS A 35 15.42 -1.02 -4.21
N GLN A 36 15.59 -2.32 -4.10
CA GLN A 36 14.86 -3.07 -3.08
C GLN A 36 15.54 -2.89 -1.72
N ILE A 37 14.72 -2.66 -0.69
CA ILE A 37 15.15 -2.61 0.71
C ILE A 37 14.38 -3.64 1.53
N SER A 38 15.03 -4.24 2.50
CA SER A 38 14.41 -5.11 3.50
C SER A 38 14.89 -4.71 4.88
N THR A 39 13.96 -4.57 5.81
CA THR A 39 14.23 -4.31 7.21
C THR A 39 13.87 -5.55 8.05
N PRO A 40 14.40 -5.70 9.27
CA PRO A 40 14.00 -6.79 10.15
C PRO A 40 12.49 -6.86 10.38
N VAL A 41 11.98 -8.06 10.59
CA VAL A 41 10.56 -8.27 10.99
C VAL A 41 10.38 -7.90 12.45
N VAL A 42 11.41 -8.16 13.28
CA VAL A 42 11.43 -7.81 14.71
C VAL A 42 12.22 -6.52 14.89
N GLU A 43 11.62 -5.56 15.55
CA GLU A 43 12.18 -4.24 15.83
C GLU A 43 11.91 -3.85 17.29
N PHE A 44 12.63 -2.86 17.82
CA PHE A 44 12.27 -2.27 19.11
C PHE A 44 11.01 -1.39 18.98
N ALA A 45 10.16 -1.45 20.01
CA ALA A 45 8.92 -0.68 20.05
C ALA A 45 9.16 0.83 19.91
N ASP A 46 10.25 1.33 20.48
CA ASP A 46 10.60 2.76 20.46
C ASP A 46 10.80 3.32 19.05
N THR A 47 11.15 2.47 18.10
CA THR A 47 11.21 2.85 16.67
C THR A 47 9.86 3.41 16.19
N PHE A 48 8.73 2.93 16.74
CA PHE A 48 7.37 3.24 16.26
C PHE A 48 6.55 4.07 17.24
N THR A 49 6.91 4.07 18.54
CA THR A 49 6.10 4.72 19.59
C THR A 49 6.59 6.12 19.98
N ASN A 50 7.69 6.60 19.40
CA ASN A 50 8.19 7.95 19.63
C ASN A 50 7.21 9.02 19.09
N GLU A 51 7.43 10.28 19.45
CA GLU A 51 6.56 11.40 19.09
C GLU A 51 6.43 11.64 17.58
N TYR A 52 7.44 11.27 16.78
CA TYR A 52 7.45 11.44 15.33
C TYR A 52 6.65 10.35 14.62
N ALA A 53 6.85 9.09 14.98
CA ALA A 53 6.12 7.97 14.43
C ALA A 53 4.71 7.83 15.04
N GLY A 54 4.58 8.04 16.34
CA GLY A 54 3.33 8.20 17.09
C GLY A 54 2.37 7.02 17.05
N MET A 55 2.89 5.80 16.84
CA MET A 55 2.04 4.61 16.80
C MET A 55 1.70 4.11 18.20
N ASN A 56 0.46 3.64 18.38
CA ASN A 56 0.01 3.13 19.67
C ASN A 56 0.55 1.71 19.92
N LEU A 57 1.33 1.57 20.99
CA LEU A 57 1.90 0.31 21.43
C LEU A 57 0.82 -0.78 21.71
N GLN A 58 -0.40 -0.40 22.04
CA GLN A 58 -1.49 -1.35 22.30
C GLN A 58 -1.88 -2.14 21.04
N ASN A 59 -1.72 -1.53 19.86
CA ASN A 59 -2.06 -2.14 18.57
C ASN A 59 -0.92 -3.01 17.99
N MET A 60 0.20 -3.15 18.70
CA MET A 60 1.35 -3.92 18.24
C MET A 60 1.38 -5.32 18.83
N LEU A 61 1.86 -6.29 18.06
CA LEU A 61 2.25 -7.59 18.55
C LEU A 61 3.62 -7.46 19.19
N LYS A 62 3.70 -7.67 20.49
CA LYS A 62 4.87 -7.34 21.31
C LYS A 62 5.20 -8.38 22.37
N TRP A 63 6.47 -8.40 22.78
CA TRP A 63 6.99 -9.19 23.91
C TRP A 63 8.19 -8.47 24.55
N PHE A 64 8.64 -8.99 25.68
CA PHE A 64 9.89 -8.52 26.33
C PHE A 64 11.05 -9.43 25.91
N ASN A 65 12.18 -8.83 25.53
CA ASN A 65 13.42 -9.56 25.34
C ASN A 65 14.06 -9.90 26.69
N ARG A 66 15.26 -10.53 26.67
CA ARG A 66 15.96 -10.93 27.89
C ARG A 66 16.46 -9.76 28.74
N GLU A 67 16.70 -8.63 28.11
CA GLU A 67 17.16 -7.39 28.71
C GLU A 67 16.03 -6.54 29.29
N GLY A 68 14.76 -6.95 29.06
CA GLY A 68 13.56 -6.25 29.52
C GLY A 68 13.06 -5.16 28.57
N GLU A 69 13.63 -5.06 27.38
CA GLU A 69 13.17 -4.12 26.34
C GLU A 69 11.97 -4.70 25.58
N ILE A 70 11.14 -3.82 25.03
CA ILE A 70 9.96 -4.24 24.26
C ILE A 70 10.33 -4.39 22.78
N GLU A 71 10.26 -5.62 22.30
CA GLU A 71 10.32 -5.96 20.88
C GLU A 71 8.93 -6.12 20.31
N VAL A 72 8.78 -5.78 19.01
CA VAL A 72 7.52 -5.86 18.26
C VAL A 72 7.74 -6.52 16.92
N LEU A 73 6.71 -7.18 16.40
CA LEU A 73 6.62 -7.41 14.96
C LEU A 73 6.33 -6.07 14.29
N ARG A 74 7.11 -5.71 13.25
CA ARG A 74 7.01 -4.39 12.59
C ARG A 74 5.55 -4.07 12.24
N PRO A 75 5.00 -2.97 12.76
CA PRO A 75 3.65 -2.52 12.42
C PRO A 75 3.64 -1.67 11.14
N ASP A 76 4.81 -1.23 10.68
CA ASP A 76 4.97 -0.28 9.59
C ASP A 76 6.33 -0.48 8.90
N TRP A 77 6.36 -0.29 7.58
CA TRP A 77 7.58 -0.34 6.80
C TRP A 77 8.31 0.99 6.78
N THR A 78 7.58 2.09 6.61
CA THR A 78 8.12 3.44 6.37
C THR A 78 9.07 3.86 7.50
N THR A 79 8.64 3.69 8.76
CA THR A 79 9.46 4.03 9.94
C THR A 79 10.73 3.18 10.04
N ALA A 80 10.62 1.88 9.81
CA ALA A 80 11.78 0.98 9.83
C ALA A 80 12.74 1.29 8.67
N ILE A 81 12.23 1.66 7.50
CA ILE A 81 13.04 2.07 6.34
C ILE A 81 13.73 3.41 6.63
N ALA A 82 13.03 4.40 7.19
CA ALA A 82 13.64 5.68 7.56
C ALA A 82 14.84 5.49 8.48
N ARG A 83 14.70 4.66 9.54
CA ARG A 83 15.80 4.26 10.43
C ARG A 83 16.98 3.63 9.66
N ALA A 84 16.68 2.75 8.71
CA ALA A 84 17.71 2.05 7.94
C ALA A 84 18.45 3.00 6.99
N LEU A 85 17.75 3.92 6.31
CA LEU A 85 18.33 4.87 5.37
C LEU A 85 19.22 5.87 6.07
N VAL A 86 18.79 6.42 7.21
CA VAL A 86 19.63 7.32 8.02
C VAL A 86 20.90 6.64 8.49
N LYS A 87 20.83 5.39 8.93
CA LYS A 87 22.01 4.66 9.42
C LYS A 87 23.01 4.33 8.30
N GLN A 88 22.52 4.06 7.09
CA GLN A 88 23.37 3.57 5.98
C GLN A 88 23.81 4.67 5.02
N HIS A 89 23.13 5.83 5.02
CA HIS A 89 23.37 6.96 4.11
C HIS A 89 23.59 6.56 2.64
N PRO A 90 22.67 5.78 2.04
CA PRO A 90 22.83 5.35 0.65
C PRO A 90 22.67 6.52 -0.32
N SER A 91 23.25 6.40 -1.51
CA SER A 91 23.14 7.42 -2.56
C SER A 91 21.85 7.34 -3.35
N GLU A 92 21.15 6.23 -3.27
CA GLU A 92 19.91 5.99 -4.00
C GLU A 92 18.75 6.78 -3.38
N LEU A 93 17.87 7.29 -4.26
CA LEU A 93 16.73 8.14 -3.87
C LEU A 93 15.40 7.38 -3.85
N LYS A 94 15.32 6.23 -4.53
CA LYS A 94 14.08 5.47 -4.74
C LYS A 94 14.21 4.05 -4.23
N TRP A 95 13.36 3.69 -3.28
CA TRP A 95 13.36 2.40 -2.59
C TRP A 95 12.03 1.71 -2.75
N SER A 96 12.05 0.38 -2.84
CA SER A 96 10.85 -0.45 -2.86
C SER A 96 10.97 -1.59 -1.86
N TYR A 97 9.83 -1.99 -1.31
CA TYR A 97 9.73 -3.08 -0.36
C TYR A 97 8.49 -3.92 -0.61
N GLN A 98 8.49 -5.15 -0.10
CA GLN A 98 7.31 -6.01 -0.08
C GLN A 98 7.38 -6.98 1.10
N GLY A 99 6.23 -7.31 1.68
CA GLY A 99 6.09 -8.24 2.79
C GLY A 99 5.03 -7.80 3.80
N SER A 100 4.99 -8.48 4.93
CA SER A 100 3.94 -8.30 5.93
C SER A 100 4.23 -7.20 6.93
N VAL A 101 3.15 -6.58 7.40
CA VAL A 101 3.07 -5.77 8.63
C VAL A 101 2.07 -6.41 9.58
N PHE A 102 2.23 -6.14 10.88
CA PHE A 102 1.49 -6.83 11.93
C PHE A 102 0.84 -5.82 12.88
N ARG A 103 -0.51 -5.76 12.86
CA ARG A 103 -1.30 -4.83 13.68
C ARG A 103 -2.56 -5.50 14.20
N ARG A 104 -3.06 -5.01 15.33
CA ARG A 104 -4.33 -5.44 15.94
C ARG A 104 -5.47 -4.43 15.71
N ASP A 105 -5.37 -3.60 14.69
CA ASP A 105 -6.31 -2.52 14.38
C ASP A 105 -7.29 -2.86 13.24
N LYS A 106 -7.17 -4.07 12.66
CA LYS A 106 -8.00 -4.59 11.57
C LYS A 106 -8.52 -5.99 11.92
N ASP A 107 -9.36 -6.54 11.06
CA ASP A 107 -9.95 -7.88 11.20
C ASP A 107 -8.92 -9.02 11.21
N GLY A 108 -7.69 -8.76 10.80
CA GLY A 108 -6.55 -9.68 10.84
C GLY A 108 -5.39 -9.12 11.66
N ILE A 109 -4.42 -9.97 11.96
CA ILE A 109 -3.17 -9.57 12.63
C ILE A 109 -1.99 -9.37 11.68
N GLU A 110 -2.13 -9.80 10.44
CA GLU A 110 -1.14 -9.68 9.36
C GLU A 110 -1.80 -9.07 8.13
N SER A 111 -1.12 -8.09 7.50
CA SER A 111 -1.50 -7.50 6.22
C SER A 111 -0.29 -7.52 5.30
N ARG A 112 -0.48 -7.88 4.03
CA ARG A 112 0.60 -7.93 3.04
C ARG A 112 0.64 -6.62 2.28
N GLN A 113 1.83 -6.03 2.27
CA GLN A 113 2.07 -4.75 1.62
C GLN A 113 3.19 -4.84 0.60
N ALA A 114 3.09 -4.03 -0.44
CA ALA A 114 4.18 -3.65 -1.32
C ALA A 114 4.22 -2.13 -1.36
N GLY A 115 5.40 -1.52 -1.34
CA GLY A 115 5.44 -0.06 -1.27
C GLY A 115 6.74 0.54 -1.76
N ILE A 116 6.74 1.85 -1.84
CA ILE A 116 7.85 2.66 -2.30
C ILE A 116 8.12 3.81 -1.34
N GLU A 117 9.40 4.18 -1.24
CA GLU A 117 9.87 5.35 -0.51
C GLU A 117 10.82 6.15 -1.41
N ILE A 118 10.58 7.45 -1.53
CA ILE A 118 11.36 8.38 -2.35
C ILE A 118 11.88 9.48 -1.42
N VAL A 119 13.18 9.64 -1.36
CA VAL A 119 13.84 10.58 -0.47
C VAL A 119 14.69 11.59 -1.25
N HIS A 120 15.01 12.75 -0.63
CA HIS A 120 15.88 13.78 -1.19
C HIS A 120 15.42 14.32 -2.56
N THR A 121 14.13 14.31 -2.86
CA THR A 121 13.60 14.80 -4.14
C THR A 121 12.80 16.08 -3.96
N PRO A 122 12.76 16.97 -4.98
CA PRO A 122 11.85 18.11 -4.95
C PRO A 122 10.40 17.66 -4.75
N VAL A 123 9.62 18.43 -3.97
CA VAL A 123 8.27 18.07 -3.49
C VAL A 123 7.38 17.51 -4.61
N PHE A 124 7.13 18.30 -5.64
CA PHE A 124 6.25 17.93 -6.75
C PHE A 124 6.73 16.69 -7.53
N LEU A 125 8.06 16.61 -7.75
CA LEU A 125 8.63 15.49 -8.51
C LEU A 125 8.56 14.17 -7.76
N GLY A 126 8.83 14.18 -6.44
CA GLY A 126 8.72 12.98 -5.61
C GLY A 126 7.27 12.48 -5.51
N GLU A 127 6.33 13.39 -5.26
CA GLU A 127 4.90 13.06 -5.16
C GLU A 127 4.33 12.59 -6.52
N GLY A 128 4.70 13.27 -7.61
CA GLY A 128 4.32 12.87 -8.97
C GLY A 128 4.86 11.50 -9.35
N GLU A 129 6.15 11.23 -9.05
CA GLU A 129 6.75 9.90 -9.28
C GLU A 129 6.05 8.80 -8.48
N SER A 130 5.73 9.08 -7.20
CA SER A 130 5.01 8.14 -6.35
C SER A 130 3.63 7.78 -6.92
N LEU A 131 2.83 8.79 -7.27
CA LEU A 131 1.50 8.61 -7.86
C LEU A 131 1.54 7.91 -9.22
N LEU A 132 2.48 8.30 -10.10
CA LEU A 132 2.62 7.66 -11.43
C LEU A 132 3.12 6.22 -11.33
N THR A 133 3.90 5.89 -10.29
CA THR A 133 4.27 4.51 -10.00
C THR A 133 3.04 3.68 -9.61
N ALA A 134 2.14 4.25 -8.79
CA ALA A 134 0.88 3.60 -8.45
C ALA A 134 0.01 3.35 -9.69
N VAL A 135 -0.15 4.37 -10.54
CA VAL A 135 -0.90 4.25 -11.80
C VAL A 135 -0.34 3.15 -12.70
N GLN A 136 0.99 3.08 -12.84
CA GLN A 136 1.62 2.03 -13.65
C GLN A 136 1.39 0.64 -13.06
N TYR A 137 1.53 0.48 -11.75
CA TYR A 137 1.33 -0.82 -11.12
C TYR A 137 -0.12 -1.30 -11.26
N LEU A 138 -1.12 -0.44 -11.02
CA LEU A 138 -2.53 -0.78 -11.26
C LEU A 138 -2.80 -1.17 -12.71
N LYS A 139 -2.18 -0.46 -13.67
CA LYS A 139 -2.28 -0.80 -15.09
C LYS A 139 -1.71 -2.17 -15.41
N GLU A 140 -0.54 -2.52 -14.87
CA GLU A 140 0.08 -3.84 -15.10
C GLU A 140 -0.70 -4.99 -14.43
N LEU A 141 -1.48 -4.68 -13.38
CA LEU A 141 -2.45 -5.58 -12.76
C LEU A 141 -3.77 -5.68 -13.55
N ASN A 142 -3.93 -4.95 -14.67
CA ASN A 142 -5.17 -4.82 -15.42
C ASN A 142 -6.34 -4.22 -14.60
N ILE A 143 -6.05 -3.45 -13.55
CA ILE A 143 -7.05 -2.74 -12.75
C ILE A 143 -7.27 -1.38 -13.39
N ALA A 144 -8.43 -1.17 -14.04
CA ALA A 144 -8.73 0.05 -14.79
C ALA A 144 -9.74 0.98 -14.10
N ASP A 145 -10.56 0.45 -13.18
CA ASP A 145 -11.64 1.20 -12.54
C ASP A 145 -11.31 1.53 -11.07
N TYR A 146 -10.58 2.63 -10.91
CA TYR A 146 -10.14 3.13 -9.62
C TYR A 146 -10.26 4.65 -9.55
N LEU A 147 -10.33 5.17 -8.31
CA LEU A 147 -10.31 6.59 -7.97
C LEU A 147 -9.01 6.91 -7.23
N ILE A 148 -8.37 8.02 -7.55
CA ILE A 148 -7.28 8.58 -6.74
C ILE A 148 -7.77 9.84 -6.05
N GLU A 149 -7.70 9.84 -4.72
CA GLU A 149 -8.05 10.96 -3.88
C GLU A 149 -6.80 11.64 -3.32
N LEU A 150 -6.73 12.97 -3.45
CA LEU A 150 -5.66 13.82 -2.96
C LEU A 150 -6.15 14.68 -1.78
N GLY A 151 -5.30 14.84 -0.78
CA GLY A 151 -5.52 15.75 0.34
C GLY A 151 -4.21 16.39 0.80
N HIS A 152 -4.28 17.27 1.79
CA HIS A 152 -3.07 17.93 2.29
C HIS A 152 -3.21 18.31 3.77
N THR A 153 -2.29 17.86 4.62
CA THR A 153 -2.34 18.12 6.08
C THR A 153 -2.35 19.60 6.44
N GLY A 154 -1.64 20.41 5.66
CA GLY A 154 -1.48 21.83 5.90
C GLY A 154 -2.79 22.64 5.84
N ILE A 155 -3.86 22.10 5.25
CA ILE A 155 -5.17 22.77 5.25
C ILE A 155 -5.73 22.79 6.67
N PHE A 156 -5.78 21.64 7.32
CA PHE A 156 -6.20 21.53 8.71
C PHE A 156 -5.34 22.39 9.63
N ASP A 157 -4.02 22.28 9.50
CA ASP A 157 -3.07 23.01 10.33
C ASP A 157 -3.24 24.53 10.18
N GLU A 158 -3.40 25.05 8.96
CA GLU A 158 -3.60 26.48 8.68
C GLU A 158 -4.93 27.01 9.22
N LEU A 159 -6.02 26.25 9.02
CA LEU A 159 -7.35 26.66 9.48
C LEU A 159 -7.50 26.62 11.01
N THR A 160 -6.76 25.72 11.67
CA THR A 160 -6.85 25.57 13.14
C THR A 160 -5.79 26.36 13.89
N ALA A 161 -4.70 26.79 13.26
CA ALA A 161 -3.62 27.55 13.89
C ALA A 161 -4.08 28.82 14.65
N PRO A 162 -5.07 29.60 14.17
CA PRO A 162 -5.57 30.77 14.90
C PRO A 162 -6.39 30.42 16.14
N LEU A 163 -6.83 29.15 16.25
CA LEU A 163 -7.68 28.70 17.36
C LEU A 163 -6.80 28.27 18.55
N GLN A 164 -7.15 28.70 19.72
CA GLN A 164 -6.48 28.28 20.95
C GLN A 164 -7.06 26.93 21.42
N LEU A 165 -6.86 25.87 20.60
CA LEU A 165 -7.27 24.52 20.95
C LEU A 165 -6.15 23.81 21.72
N SER A 166 -6.52 23.05 22.75
CA SER A 166 -5.62 22.13 23.41
C SER A 166 -5.32 20.93 22.49
N ASP A 167 -4.24 20.19 22.77
CA ASP A 167 -3.89 18.97 22.01
C ASP A 167 -5.04 17.96 21.98
N GLN A 168 -5.74 17.81 23.13
CA GLN A 168 -6.91 16.93 23.20
C GLN A 168 -8.05 17.39 22.29
N GLU A 169 -8.31 18.69 22.22
CA GLU A 169 -9.35 19.25 21.33
C GLU A 169 -8.96 19.14 19.86
N LEU A 170 -7.67 19.29 19.53
CA LEU A 170 -7.15 19.08 18.19
C LEU A 170 -7.30 17.61 17.76
N ASP A 171 -7.05 16.66 18.65
CA ASP A 171 -7.22 15.24 18.37
C ASP A 171 -8.70 14.87 18.19
N GLN A 172 -9.58 15.39 19.04
CA GLN A 172 -11.02 15.22 18.88
C GLN A 172 -11.53 15.83 17.58
N LEU A 173 -11.00 16.98 17.18
CA LEU A 173 -11.35 17.65 15.94
C LEU A 173 -10.88 16.82 14.72
N ARG A 174 -9.66 16.26 14.76
CA ARG A 174 -9.16 15.35 13.72
C ARG A 174 -10.03 14.12 13.60
N GLU A 175 -10.39 13.49 14.72
CA GLU A 175 -11.27 12.33 14.74
C GLU A 175 -12.66 12.67 14.15
N ALA A 176 -13.25 13.78 14.56
CA ALA A 176 -14.56 14.21 14.06
C ALA A 176 -14.51 14.53 12.54
N MET A 177 -13.45 15.14 12.05
CA MET A 177 -13.25 15.39 10.61
C MET A 177 -13.01 14.10 9.83
N HIS A 178 -12.23 13.17 10.38
CA HIS A 178 -12.01 11.85 9.78
C HIS A 178 -13.32 11.08 9.61
N ASP A 179 -14.15 11.09 10.64
CA ASP A 179 -15.44 10.39 10.67
C ASP A 179 -16.56 11.18 9.97
N LYS A 180 -16.24 12.35 9.37
CA LYS A 180 -17.19 13.24 8.71
C LYS A 180 -18.36 13.68 9.61
N ARG A 181 -18.10 13.82 10.94
CA ARG A 181 -19.11 14.27 11.94
C ARG A 181 -19.17 15.78 12.01
N ARG A 182 -19.92 16.39 11.11
CA ARG A 182 -20.04 17.84 10.95
C ARG A 182 -20.53 18.57 12.21
N ASP A 183 -21.50 17.99 12.92
CA ASP A 183 -22.06 18.54 14.16
C ASP A 183 -21.02 18.59 15.29
N VAL A 184 -20.19 17.57 15.41
CA VAL A 184 -19.11 17.49 16.40
C VAL A 184 -18.03 18.53 16.06
N VAL A 185 -17.63 18.61 14.78
CA VAL A 185 -16.66 19.62 14.29
C VAL A 185 -17.15 21.02 14.67
N PHE A 186 -18.40 21.36 14.33
CA PHE A 186 -18.99 22.66 14.69
C PHE A 186 -18.97 22.91 16.21
N THR A 187 -19.33 21.93 17.02
CA THR A 187 -19.36 22.04 18.47
C THR A 187 -17.98 22.34 19.05
N ILE A 188 -16.91 21.69 18.54
CA ILE A 188 -15.54 21.90 19.03
C ILE A 188 -15.06 23.33 18.70
N VAL A 189 -15.30 23.80 17.48
CA VAL A 189 -14.78 25.10 17.02
C VAL A 189 -15.67 26.30 17.44
N ASN A 190 -16.95 26.06 17.73
CA ASN A 190 -17.87 27.08 18.10
C ASN A 190 -17.49 27.70 19.46
N GLY A 191 -17.41 29.03 19.52
CA GLY A 191 -16.97 29.77 20.70
C GLY A 191 -15.45 29.88 20.88
N LYS A 192 -14.67 29.21 20.02
CA LYS A 192 -13.19 29.32 19.94
C LYS A 192 -12.72 30.05 18.67
N ALA A 193 -13.60 30.17 17.69
CA ALA A 193 -13.38 30.82 16.41
C ALA A 193 -14.41 31.96 16.21
N SER A 194 -14.13 32.86 15.27
CA SER A 194 -15.22 33.71 14.73
C SER A 194 -16.26 32.83 14.05
N LYS A 195 -17.45 33.36 13.83
CA LYS A 195 -18.50 32.61 13.14
C LYS A 195 -18.05 32.17 11.74
N GLU A 196 -17.39 33.03 11.02
CA GLU A 196 -16.88 32.77 9.66
C GLU A 196 -15.84 31.65 9.68
N GLN A 197 -14.91 31.65 10.64
CA GLN A 197 -13.90 30.59 10.79
C GLN A 197 -14.54 29.25 11.19
N ALA A 198 -15.51 29.26 12.13
CA ALA A 198 -16.21 28.04 12.53
C ALA A 198 -17.01 27.42 11.37
N ASP A 199 -17.71 28.28 10.60
CA ASP A 199 -18.43 27.84 9.39
C ASP A 199 -17.46 27.29 8.32
N GLU A 200 -16.30 27.92 8.14
CA GLU A 200 -15.28 27.48 7.19
C GLU A 200 -14.69 26.11 7.56
N ILE A 201 -14.25 25.93 8.82
CA ILE A 201 -13.70 24.64 9.28
C ILE A 201 -14.76 23.55 9.21
N THR A 202 -15.99 23.86 9.57
CA THR A 202 -17.10 22.90 9.49
C THR A 202 -17.40 22.50 8.04
N ALA A 203 -17.29 23.44 7.10
CA ALA A 203 -17.49 23.16 5.68
C ALA A 203 -16.44 22.22 5.08
N MET A 204 -15.25 22.12 5.68
CA MET A 204 -14.21 21.18 5.22
C MET A 204 -14.66 19.72 5.27
N VAL A 205 -15.57 19.38 6.17
CA VAL A 205 -16.13 18.02 6.26
C VAL A 205 -16.72 17.55 4.93
N ASP A 206 -17.33 18.48 4.19
CA ASP A 206 -18.01 18.23 2.91
C ASP A 206 -17.20 18.74 1.69
N ALA A 207 -16.00 19.27 1.92
CA ALA A 207 -15.15 19.84 0.88
C ALA A 207 -14.33 18.74 0.15
N PHE A 208 -15.06 17.84 -0.52
CA PHE A 208 -14.46 16.78 -1.33
C PHE A 208 -15.18 16.66 -2.68
N GLY A 209 -14.46 16.26 -3.72
CA GLY A 209 -15.01 16.10 -5.06
C GLY A 209 -13.96 16.24 -6.16
N SER A 210 -14.41 16.54 -7.37
CA SER A 210 -13.59 16.68 -8.57
C SER A 210 -12.86 18.04 -8.63
N PHE A 211 -12.38 18.38 -9.82
CA PHE A 211 -11.73 19.67 -10.09
C PHE A 211 -12.57 20.90 -9.71
N ASP A 212 -13.90 20.80 -9.73
CA ASP A 212 -14.80 21.91 -9.37
C ASP A 212 -14.53 22.38 -7.93
N VAL A 213 -14.25 21.45 -7.01
CA VAL A 213 -13.89 21.77 -5.61
C VAL A 213 -12.56 22.53 -5.57
N ILE A 214 -11.59 22.13 -6.37
CA ILE A 214 -10.30 22.84 -6.45
C ILE A 214 -10.51 24.29 -6.92
N GLU A 215 -11.31 24.50 -7.95
CA GLU A 215 -11.59 25.81 -8.53
C GLU A 215 -12.35 26.70 -7.56
N GLU A 216 -13.36 26.16 -6.88
CA GLU A 216 -14.10 26.86 -5.82
C GLU A 216 -13.17 27.36 -4.73
N TYR A 217 -12.32 26.48 -4.19
CA TYR A 217 -11.42 26.83 -3.08
C TYR A 217 -10.20 27.66 -3.52
N GLU A 218 -9.77 27.59 -4.77
CA GLU A 218 -8.76 28.51 -5.31
C GLU A 218 -9.26 29.96 -5.29
N VAL A 219 -10.56 30.19 -5.58
CA VAL A 219 -11.19 31.49 -5.49
C VAL A 219 -11.41 31.90 -4.03
N LYS A 220 -11.91 30.99 -3.20
CA LYS A 220 -12.21 31.23 -1.79
C LYS A 220 -10.96 31.61 -0.99
N TRP A 221 -9.85 30.95 -1.24
CA TRP A 221 -8.59 31.13 -0.53
C TRP A 221 -7.59 32.09 -1.20
N LYS A 222 -8.05 32.90 -2.16
CA LYS A 222 -7.18 33.84 -2.92
C LYS A 222 -6.38 34.79 -2.01
N ASP A 223 -6.94 35.16 -0.84
CA ASP A 223 -6.35 36.10 0.11
C ASP A 223 -5.56 35.40 1.24
N ASN A 224 -5.54 34.06 1.28
CA ASN A 224 -4.66 33.26 2.15
C ASN A 224 -3.55 32.63 1.32
N PRO A 225 -2.31 33.17 1.33
CA PRO A 225 -1.23 32.71 0.47
C PRO A 225 -0.88 31.23 0.69
N ARG A 226 -0.96 30.73 1.93
CA ARG A 226 -0.61 29.36 2.26
C ARG A 226 -1.65 28.36 1.75
N LEU A 227 -2.91 28.61 2.00
CA LEU A 227 -3.99 27.76 1.45
C LEU A 227 -4.04 27.81 -0.07
N LEU A 228 -3.78 28.98 -0.66
CA LEU A 228 -3.69 29.15 -2.10
C LEU A 228 -2.52 28.37 -2.71
N GLU A 229 -1.37 28.32 -2.05
CA GLU A 229 -0.23 27.51 -2.48
C GLU A 229 -0.60 26.02 -2.45
N ILE A 230 -1.23 25.55 -1.36
CA ILE A 230 -1.64 24.16 -1.21
C ILE A 230 -2.64 23.76 -2.29
N ILE A 231 -3.69 24.57 -2.52
CA ILE A 231 -4.71 24.20 -3.53
C ILE A 231 -4.12 24.18 -4.94
N LYS A 232 -3.22 25.11 -5.27
CA LYS A 232 -2.50 25.12 -6.55
C LYS A 232 -1.58 23.89 -6.70
N HIS A 233 -0.97 23.45 -5.62
CA HIS A 233 -0.14 22.24 -5.62
C HIS A 233 -1.00 20.99 -5.89
N LEU A 234 -2.12 20.83 -5.18
CA LEU A 234 -3.08 19.74 -5.43
C LEU A 234 -3.61 19.77 -6.85
N LYS A 235 -3.92 20.98 -7.40
CA LYS A 235 -4.33 21.15 -8.79
C LYS A 235 -3.29 20.61 -9.79
N LYS A 236 -2.00 20.91 -9.55
CA LYS A 236 -0.91 20.41 -10.39
C LYS A 236 -0.81 18.88 -10.38
N LEU A 237 -0.94 18.26 -9.20
CA LEU A 237 -0.92 16.80 -9.08
C LEU A 237 -2.14 16.16 -9.75
N ALA A 238 -3.33 16.71 -9.54
CA ALA A 238 -4.56 16.23 -10.18
C ALA A 238 -4.48 16.37 -11.71
N THR A 239 -3.92 17.47 -12.22
CA THR A 239 -3.68 17.67 -13.66
C THR A 239 -2.70 16.64 -14.20
N LEU A 240 -1.58 16.39 -13.49
CA LEU A 240 -0.60 15.36 -13.88
C LEU A 240 -1.25 13.98 -14.03
N LEU A 241 -2.11 13.58 -13.08
CA LEU A 241 -2.82 12.31 -13.10
C LEU A 241 -3.77 12.21 -14.30
N THR A 242 -4.57 13.25 -14.54
CA THR A 242 -5.52 13.30 -15.66
C THR A 242 -4.82 13.27 -17.03
N GLU A 243 -3.73 14.01 -17.19
CA GLU A 243 -2.89 13.98 -18.40
C GLU A 243 -2.27 12.60 -18.65
N ARG A 244 -2.10 11.80 -17.59
CA ARG A 244 -1.61 10.41 -17.69
C ARG A 244 -2.72 9.38 -17.77
N GLY A 245 -3.94 9.80 -17.98
CA GLY A 245 -5.10 8.95 -18.31
C GLY A 245 -5.86 8.40 -17.10
N VAL A 246 -5.60 8.93 -15.89
CA VAL A 246 -6.44 8.61 -14.72
C VAL A 246 -7.78 9.29 -14.91
N LYS A 247 -8.86 8.49 -14.98
CA LYS A 247 -10.21 8.97 -15.27
C LYS A 247 -10.83 9.69 -14.08
N ASP A 248 -10.63 9.15 -12.89
CA ASP A 248 -11.28 9.60 -11.66
C ASP A 248 -10.23 10.08 -10.67
N VAL A 249 -10.11 11.40 -10.57
CA VAL A 249 -9.27 12.08 -9.58
C VAL A 249 -10.17 12.97 -8.75
N SER A 250 -10.08 12.84 -7.44
CA SER A 250 -10.80 13.69 -6.48
C SER A 250 -9.85 14.34 -5.49
N VAL A 251 -10.35 15.35 -4.79
CA VAL A 251 -9.70 15.94 -3.63
C VAL A 251 -10.61 15.81 -2.41
N ASP A 252 -10.01 15.65 -1.24
CA ASP A 252 -10.66 15.81 0.06
C ASP A 252 -9.89 16.86 0.87
N LEU A 253 -10.38 18.10 0.88
CA LEU A 253 -9.74 19.23 1.55
C LEU A 253 -9.89 19.16 3.07
N GLY A 254 -10.89 18.39 3.55
CA GLY A 254 -11.10 18.12 4.97
C GLY A 254 -10.34 16.90 5.49
N ARG A 255 -9.49 16.30 4.64
CA ARG A 255 -8.75 15.12 5.03
C ARG A 255 -7.70 15.46 6.09
N VAL A 256 -7.73 14.72 7.16
CA VAL A 256 -6.77 14.81 8.27
C VAL A 256 -5.80 13.62 8.26
N LYS A 257 -4.63 13.82 8.85
CA LYS A 257 -3.62 12.77 8.96
C LYS A 257 -4.06 11.66 9.91
N ASN A 258 -3.86 10.41 9.48
CA ASN A 258 -4.07 9.23 10.31
C ASN A 258 -2.81 8.84 11.11
N LEU A 259 -1.64 9.23 10.60
CA LEU A 259 -0.34 8.99 11.22
C LEU A 259 0.34 10.33 11.48
N PRO A 260 0.93 10.54 12.64
CA PRO A 260 1.52 11.82 13.07
C PRO A 260 2.59 12.35 12.11
N TYR A 261 3.33 11.45 11.47
CA TYR A 261 4.44 11.82 10.60
C TYR A 261 4.03 12.45 9.25
N TYR A 262 2.79 12.34 8.81
CA TYR A 262 2.37 13.02 7.58
C TYR A 262 2.42 14.53 7.73
N CYS A 263 3.04 15.23 6.77
CA CYS A 263 3.32 16.66 6.85
C CYS A 263 3.11 17.46 5.56
N GLY A 264 2.38 16.91 4.60
CA GLY A 264 2.14 17.53 3.30
C GLY A 264 0.99 16.84 2.57
N THR A 265 1.19 16.60 1.28
CA THR A 265 0.24 15.87 0.44
C THR A 265 0.01 14.46 0.98
N MET A 266 -1.26 14.06 1.03
CA MET A 266 -1.72 12.70 1.28
C MET A 266 -2.51 12.21 0.07
N PHE A 267 -2.42 10.91 -0.24
CA PHE A 267 -3.18 10.32 -1.33
C PHE A 267 -3.64 8.89 -1.00
N ARG A 268 -4.76 8.51 -1.62
CA ARG A 268 -5.32 7.15 -1.57
C ARG A 268 -5.83 6.74 -2.94
N GLY A 269 -5.72 5.44 -3.22
CA GLY A 269 -6.40 4.81 -4.32
C GLY A 269 -7.52 3.93 -3.80
N TYR A 270 -8.66 3.99 -4.45
CA TYR A 270 -9.82 3.17 -4.14
C TYR A 270 -10.23 2.38 -5.38
N LEU A 271 -10.51 1.09 -5.19
CA LEU A 271 -11.17 0.28 -6.22
C LEU A 271 -12.65 0.66 -6.24
N LYS A 272 -13.16 1.11 -7.40
CA LYS A 272 -14.54 1.64 -7.47
C LYS A 272 -15.60 0.56 -7.28
N GLU A 273 -15.30 -0.66 -7.68
CA GLU A 273 -16.19 -1.79 -7.55
C GLU A 273 -16.55 -2.10 -6.08
N THR A 274 -15.55 -2.09 -5.21
CA THR A 274 -15.70 -2.46 -3.80
C THR A 274 -15.62 -1.30 -2.82
N GLY A 275 -15.08 -0.16 -3.26
CA GLY A 275 -14.73 0.95 -2.38
C GLY A 275 -13.49 0.68 -1.52
N ALA A 276 -12.84 -0.46 -1.69
CA ALA A 276 -11.67 -0.82 -0.90
C ALA A 276 -10.47 0.07 -1.22
N THR A 277 -9.72 0.45 -0.19
CA THR A 277 -8.45 1.17 -0.36
C THR A 277 -7.39 0.21 -0.87
N CYS A 278 -6.91 0.42 -2.08
CA CYS A 278 -5.87 -0.41 -2.69
C CYS A 278 -4.45 0.13 -2.49
N PHE A 279 -4.30 1.42 -2.22
CA PHE A 279 -3.05 2.02 -1.75
C PHE A 279 -3.30 3.29 -0.94
N SER A 280 -2.35 3.64 -0.10
CA SER A 280 -2.31 4.92 0.60
C SER A 280 -0.88 5.41 0.76
N GLY A 281 -0.70 6.73 0.84
CA GLY A 281 0.61 7.33 0.98
C GLY A 281 0.56 8.83 1.22
N GLY A 282 1.74 9.44 1.19
CA GLY A 282 1.89 10.88 1.37
C GLY A 282 3.31 11.28 1.75
N ARG A 283 3.47 12.56 2.03
CA ARG A 283 4.73 13.18 2.46
C ARG A 283 4.92 13.02 3.97
N TYR A 284 6.17 12.70 4.38
CA TYR A 284 6.49 12.42 5.78
C TYR A 284 7.90 12.89 6.18
N ASP A 285 8.32 14.07 5.74
CA ASP A 285 9.64 14.66 6.02
C ASP A 285 9.94 14.68 7.53
N LYS A 286 8.92 14.98 8.36
CA LYS A 286 9.04 15.05 9.83
C LYS A 286 9.49 13.73 10.49
N LEU A 287 9.28 12.60 9.85
CA LEU A 287 9.71 11.32 10.39
C LEU A 287 11.24 11.24 10.54
N TYR A 288 11.98 11.96 9.69
CA TYR A 288 13.44 11.99 9.73
C TYR A 288 14.00 12.92 10.81
N GLU A 289 13.20 13.86 11.32
CA GLU A 289 13.61 14.75 12.42
C GLU A 289 13.94 13.97 13.70
N GLN A 290 13.35 12.77 13.92
CA GLN A 290 13.71 11.87 15.01
C GLN A 290 15.19 11.42 15.00
N PHE A 291 15.86 11.58 13.84
CA PHE A 291 17.24 11.21 13.62
C PHE A 291 18.15 12.44 13.41
N ASP A 292 17.66 13.64 13.76
CA ASP A 292 18.36 14.93 13.53
C ASP A 292 18.66 15.21 12.04
N GLU A 293 17.85 14.62 11.12
CA GLU A 293 18.02 14.76 9.67
C GLU A 293 16.86 15.55 9.05
N SER A 294 17.20 16.43 8.10
CA SER A 294 16.24 17.16 7.28
C SER A 294 16.17 16.55 5.88
N ILE A 295 15.28 15.59 5.71
CA ILE A 295 15.13 14.82 4.47
C ILE A 295 13.72 14.99 3.94
N SER A 296 13.59 15.38 2.66
CA SER A 296 12.29 15.34 1.98
C SER A 296 11.95 13.89 1.66
N ALA A 297 10.76 13.43 2.07
CA ALA A 297 10.36 12.05 1.93
C ALA A 297 8.88 11.92 1.57
N VAL A 298 8.61 11.05 0.60
CA VAL A 298 7.26 10.68 0.17
C VAL A 298 7.23 9.21 -0.18
N GLY A 299 6.16 8.52 0.18
CA GLY A 299 6.00 7.10 -0.12
C GLY A 299 4.55 6.68 -0.22
N LEU A 300 4.35 5.46 -0.64
CA LEU A 300 3.04 4.81 -0.61
C LEU A 300 3.17 3.30 -0.38
N ALA A 301 2.13 2.74 0.21
CA ALA A 301 1.96 1.32 0.40
C ALA A 301 0.69 0.83 -0.31
N PHE A 302 0.83 -0.22 -1.09
CA PHE A 302 -0.28 -0.98 -1.66
C PHE A 302 -0.75 -2.04 -0.66
N ASP A 303 -2.05 -2.22 -0.57
CA ASP A 303 -2.66 -3.38 0.08
C ASP A 303 -2.69 -4.53 -0.93
N VAL A 304 -1.74 -5.45 -0.79
CA VAL A 304 -1.57 -6.55 -1.75
C VAL A 304 -2.69 -7.57 -1.63
N ASP A 305 -3.29 -7.71 -0.45
CA ASP A 305 -4.44 -8.61 -0.23
C ASP A 305 -5.65 -8.09 -1.02
N VAL A 306 -5.96 -6.79 -0.90
CA VAL A 306 -7.03 -6.14 -1.68
C VAL A 306 -6.78 -6.23 -3.19
N LEU A 307 -5.55 -6.01 -3.64
CA LEU A 307 -5.23 -6.09 -5.07
C LEU A 307 -5.33 -7.53 -5.60
N ALA A 308 -4.86 -8.51 -4.82
CA ALA A 308 -4.89 -9.92 -5.20
C ALA A 308 -6.31 -10.46 -5.38
N ASP A 309 -7.26 -9.99 -4.58
CA ASP A 309 -8.67 -10.40 -4.69
C ASP A 309 -9.33 -9.96 -6.02
N HIS A 310 -8.74 -8.96 -6.69
CA HIS A 310 -9.21 -8.44 -7.99
C HIS A 310 -8.41 -9.01 -9.18
N LEU A 311 -7.43 -9.86 -8.94
CA LEU A 311 -6.68 -10.49 -10.02
C LEU A 311 -7.42 -11.71 -10.54
N HIS A 312 -7.66 -11.73 -11.85
CA HIS A 312 -8.09 -12.90 -12.57
C HIS A 312 -6.89 -13.42 -13.37
N ILE A 313 -6.20 -14.42 -12.81
CA ILE A 313 -5.09 -15.06 -13.50
C ILE A 313 -5.69 -16.17 -14.36
N GLU A 314 -5.67 -15.97 -15.67
CA GLU A 314 -5.86 -17.07 -16.60
C GLU A 314 -4.54 -17.84 -16.66
N GLU A 315 -4.56 -19.12 -16.27
CA GLU A 315 -3.41 -20.00 -16.49
C GLU A 315 -3.25 -20.19 -18.01
N SER A 316 -2.20 -19.60 -18.56
CA SER A 316 -1.89 -19.70 -19.99
C SER A 316 -1.01 -20.90 -20.33
N TYR A 317 -0.72 -21.76 -19.36
CA TYR A 317 0.12 -22.93 -19.53
C TYR A 317 -0.70 -24.17 -19.87
N GLU A 318 -0.26 -24.91 -20.89
CA GLU A 318 -0.78 -26.27 -21.17
C GLU A 318 -0.52 -27.15 -19.94
N ARG A 319 -1.52 -27.88 -19.50
CA ARG A 319 -1.42 -28.79 -18.35
C ARG A 319 -1.20 -30.22 -18.86
N ILE A 320 -0.06 -30.79 -18.52
CA ILE A 320 0.37 -32.10 -18.97
C ILE A 320 0.50 -33.06 -17.78
N CYS A 321 -0.09 -34.23 -17.86
CA CYS A 321 0.12 -35.32 -16.93
C CYS A 321 1.02 -36.39 -17.53
N ILE A 322 2.03 -36.81 -16.78
CA ILE A 322 2.85 -37.99 -17.12
C ILE A 322 2.58 -39.08 -16.08
N ILE A 323 1.98 -40.19 -16.49
CA ILE A 323 1.74 -41.33 -15.63
C ILE A 323 2.95 -42.26 -15.69
N ALA A 324 3.59 -42.45 -14.53
CA ALA A 324 4.81 -43.28 -14.44
C ALA A 324 4.75 -44.17 -13.19
N GLU A 325 5.36 -45.36 -13.31
CA GLU A 325 5.62 -46.25 -12.19
C GLU A 325 6.97 -45.89 -11.54
N GLU A 326 7.21 -46.40 -10.32
CA GLU A 326 8.46 -46.17 -9.59
C GLU A 326 9.71 -46.43 -10.45
N ALA A 327 9.73 -47.55 -11.19
CA ALA A 327 10.86 -47.95 -12.03
C ALA A 327 11.08 -47.02 -13.25
N SER A 328 10.08 -46.29 -13.70
CA SER A 328 10.13 -45.39 -14.86
C SER A 328 10.13 -43.91 -14.45
N HIS A 329 10.24 -43.59 -13.17
CA HIS A 329 10.19 -42.20 -12.69
C HIS A 329 11.30 -41.32 -13.26
N ALA A 330 12.53 -41.87 -13.34
CA ALA A 330 13.66 -41.12 -13.91
C ALA A 330 13.42 -40.73 -15.39
N TYR A 331 12.85 -41.64 -16.17
CA TYR A 331 12.48 -41.38 -17.56
C TYR A 331 11.35 -40.34 -17.67
N ALA A 332 10.36 -40.41 -16.77
CA ALA A 332 9.29 -39.38 -16.72
C ALA A 332 9.83 -38.00 -16.38
N GLU A 333 10.83 -37.94 -15.49
CA GLU A 333 11.47 -36.66 -15.13
C GLU A 333 12.30 -36.10 -16.31
N GLU A 334 13.01 -36.92 -17.06
CA GLU A 334 13.66 -36.49 -18.30
C GLU A 334 12.65 -35.98 -19.34
N LEU A 335 11.51 -36.67 -19.48
CA LEU A 335 10.44 -36.24 -20.35
C LEU A 335 9.85 -34.90 -19.95
N ARG A 336 9.67 -34.63 -18.64
CA ARG A 336 9.20 -33.34 -18.10
C ARG A 336 10.03 -32.18 -18.66
N HIS A 337 11.33 -32.33 -18.73
CA HIS A 337 12.25 -31.29 -19.23
C HIS A 337 12.13 -31.03 -20.75
N THR A 338 11.46 -31.90 -21.49
CA THR A 338 11.20 -31.66 -22.92
C THR A 338 10.04 -30.70 -23.17
N PHE A 339 9.15 -30.53 -22.21
CA PHE A 339 8.03 -29.61 -22.32
C PHE A 339 8.45 -28.22 -21.82
N THR A 340 8.53 -27.29 -22.74
CA THR A 340 8.78 -25.89 -22.43
C THR A 340 7.44 -25.14 -22.38
N ASN A 341 7.26 -24.26 -21.42
CA ASN A 341 6.06 -23.46 -21.28
C ASN A 341 4.76 -24.26 -20.97
N ALA A 342 4.89 -25.36 -20.22
CA ALA A 342 3.79 -26.19 -19.76
C ALA A 342 3.92 -26.51 -18.26
N ILE A 343 2.79 -26.73 -17.61
CA ILE A 343 2.73 -27.30 -16.25
C ILE A 343 2.72 -28.82 -16.42
N VAL A 344 3.77 -29.48 -15.94
CA VAL A 344 3.91 -30.93 -16.10
C VAL A 344 3.87 -31.60 -14.72
N ASP A 345 2.84 -32.40 -14.48
CA ASP A 345 2.66 -33.19 -13.27
C ASP A 345 3.00 -34.68 -13.56
N ILE A 346 3.78 -35.31 -12.68
CA ILE A 346 4.07 -36.74 -12.76
C ILE A 346 3.23 -37.46 -11.71
N GLN A 347 2.32 -38.31 -12.18
CA GLN A 347 1.41 -39.09 -11.33
C GLN A 347 1.75 -40.58 -11.37
N TYR A 348 1.43 -41.27 -10.27
CA TYR A 348 1.63 -42.69 -10.12
C TYR A 348 0.33 -43.50 -10.31
N THR A 349 -0.79 -42.80 -10.51
CA THR A 349 -2.10 -43.38 -10.70
C THR A 349 -2.89 -42.65 -11.77
N ASP A 350 -3.86 -43.33 -12.36
CA ASP A 350 -4.72 -42.84 -13.44
C ASP A 350 -5.88 -41.99 -12.96
N LYS A 351 -5.66 -41.17 -11.90
CA LYS A 351 -6.70 -40.32 -11.31
C LYS A 351 -6.67 -38.91 -11.89
N ASP A 352 -7.86 -38.29 -11.96
CA ASP A 352 -8.02 -36.87 -12.32
C ASP A 352 -7.44 -36.45 -13.69
N LYS A 353 -7.46 -37.36 -14.68
CA LYS A 353 -6.96 -37.09 -16.04
C LYS A 353 -7.65 -35.89 -16.71
N GLU A 354 -8.92 -35.69 -16.40
CA GLU A 354 -9.74 -34.60 -16.93
C GLU A 354 -9.26 -33.20 -16.56
N LYS A 355 -8.33 -33.08 -15.63
CA LYS A 355 -7.72 -31.81 -15.21
C LYS A 355 -6.55 -31.38 -16.10
N PHE A 356 -6.15 -32.21 -17.06
CA PHE A 356 -5.00 -32.02 -17.92
C PHE A 356 -5.41 -31.93 -19.38
N ASP A 357 -4.73 -31.07 -20.14
CA ASP A 357 -4.95 -30.93 -21.58
C ASP A 357 -4.39 -32.11 -22.34
N ARG A 358 -3.28 -32.67 -21.83
CA ARG A 358 -2.64 -33.89 -22.41
C ARG A 358 -2.20 -34.84 -21.31
N VAL A 359 -2.35 -36.14 -21.59
CA VAL A 359 -1.95 -37.20 -20.67
C VAL A 359 -1.02 -38.18 -21.39
N PHE A 360 0.13 -38.40 -20.81
CA PHE A 360 1.13 -39.35 -21.30
C PHE A 360 1.27 -40.50 -20.30
N LYS A 361 1.44 -41.70 -20.78
CA LYS A 361 1.79 -42.87 -19.98
C LYS A 361 3.15 -43.43 -20.38
N VAL A 362 4.01 -43.61 -19.38
CA VAL A 362 5.28 -44.31 -19.59
C VAL A 362 5.03 -45.80 -19.54
N ILE A 363 5.43 -46.51 -20.59
CA ILE A 363 5.34 -47.96 -20.67
C ILE A 363 6.73 -48.55 -20.92
N LYS A 364 6.98 -49.81 -20.55
CA LYS A 364 8.19 -50.53 -20.82
C LYS A 364 7.94 -51.51 -21.96
N GLU A 365 8.69 -51.40 -23.07
CA GLU A 365 8.63 -52.29 -24.22
C GLU A 365 10.03 -52.66 -24.63
N ASN A 366 10.31 -53.99 -24.75
CA ASN A 366 11.63 -54.55 -25.12
C ASN A 366 12.80 -53.99 -24.28
N ASP A 367 12.61 -53.86 -22.96
CA ASP A 367 13.53 -53.28 -21.99
C ASP A 367 13.83 -51.78 -22.16
N GLU A 368 13.13 -51.08 -23.03
CA GLU A 368 13.20 -49.61 -23.19
C GLU A 368 11.92 -48.94 -22.70
N TYR A 369 12.06 -47.75 -22.14
CA TYR A 369 10.91 -46.91 -21.79
C TYR A 369 10.43 -46.12 -23.00
N LYS A 370 9.13 -46.10 -23.21
CA LYS A 370 8.44 -45.33 -24.25
C LYS A 370 7.29 -44.57 -23.66
N VAL A 371 6.86 -43.56 -24.37
CA VAL A 371 5.72 -42.72 -24.00
C VAL A 371 4.57 -42.95 -24.97
N VAL A 372 3.38 -43.07 -24.42
CA VAL A 372 2.14 -43.17 -25.19
C VAL A 372 1.19 -42.07 -24.71
N GLU A 373 0.70 -41.25 -25.61
CA GLU A 373 -0.33 -40.25 -25.34
C GLU A 373 -1.69 -40.96 -25.26
N GLN A 374 -2.54 -40.61 -24.25
CA GLN A 374 -3.81 -41.26 -23.97
C GLN A 374 -5.00 -40.41 -24.39
#